data_1f963b4f81deaeaa8885dcaac940419d
#
_entry.id   1f963b4f81deaeaa8885dcaac940419d
#
_cell.length_a   1.000
_cell.length_b   1.000
_cell.length_c   1.000
_cell.angle_alpha   90.00
_cell.angle_beta   90.00
_cell.angle_gamma   90.00
#
_symmetry.space_group_name_H-M   'P 1'
#
loop_
_entity.id
_entity.type
_entity.pdbx_description
1 polymer ?
#
loop_
_entity_poly.entity_id
_entity_poly.type
_entity_poly.pdbx_seq_one_letter_code
_entity_poly.pdbx_strand_id
1 'polypeptide(L)'
;MAKILEEIKAPISREMKLFEEKFYQSMQSSVPLLDKITQFIIATKGKQMRPILVFLSARMTGEVSEKTFRGASLIELIHTAALVHDDVVDESARRRNFFSINALWGNKTAVLIGDYLLSKSVILSTENKDFDLLEIVSQTIKDMSEGELLQLEKARKLDITEDVYYQIIRQKTASLISACCQIGAVSNNAENSLIMKMKDFGIYAGMAFQIKDDLLDYFSKNIVGKPVGIDIKEQKMTLPLIYSLKTASEKDRKYYFNIIKNHNKTPKRVKELIDFVKKSGGLDYAEKIMENYQHKALDILSEFPDNESKKSLKLMLDYVIKREF
;
A
#
# COMPACT_ATOMS: atom_id res chain seq x y z
N MET A 1 -5.60 15.66 -11.18
CA MET A 1 -5.35 14.25 -10.84
C MET A 1 -5.35 13.31 -12.03
N ALA A 2 -6.41 13.25 -12.86
CA ALA A 2 -6.45 12.35 -14.03
C ALA A 2 -5.29 12.58 -15.03
N LYS A 3 -4.99 13.84 -15.38
CA LYS A 3 -3.91 14.19 -16.31
C LYS A 3 -2.52 13.71 -15.87
N ILE A 4 -2.21 13.82 -14.57
CA ILE A 4 -0.91 13.35 -14.04
C ILE A 4 -0.80 11.82 -14.14
N LEU A 5 -1.90 11.11 -13.86
CA LEU A 5 -1.91 9.65 -13.95
C LEU A 5 -1.73 9.17 -15.41
N GLU A 6 -2.31 9.86 -16.37
CA GLU A 6 -2.09 9.59 -17.80
C GLU A 6 -0.62 9.85 -18.19
N GLU A 7 -0.01 10.92 -17.69
CA GLU A 7 1.40 11.21 -17.92
C GLU A 7 2.32 10.13 -17.32
N ILE A 8 2.03 9.67 -16.09
CA ILE A 8 2.76 8.56 -15.47
C ILE A 8 2.67 7.28 -16.31
N LYS A 9 1.51 6.99 -16.89
CA LYS A 9 1.26 5.78 -17.70
C LYS A 9 1.78 5.89 -19.14
N ALA A 10 2.09 7.09 -19.63
CA ALA A 10 2.42 7.31 -21.04
C ALA A 10 3.46 6.31 -21.59
N PRO A 11 4.63 6.06 -20.94
CA PRO A 11 5.64 5.15 -21.47
C PRO A 11 5.25 3.67 -21.46
N ILE A 12 4.19 3.30 -20.74
CA ILE A 12 3.72 1.91 -20.56
C ILE A 12 2.24 1.74 -20.96
N SER A 13 1.71 2.66 -21.76
CA SER A 13 0.27 2.68 -22.10
C SER A 13 -0.19 1.43 -22.85
N ARG A 14 0.66 0.87 -23.73
CA ARG A 14 0.41 -0.37 -24.44
C ARG A 14 0.39 -1.57 -23.48
N GLU A 15 1.38 -1.64 -22.62
CA GLU A 15 1.51 -2.71 -21.61
C GLU A 15 0.33 -2.72 -20.66
N MET A 16 -0.12 -1.56 -20.22
CA MET A 16 -1.28 -1.46 -19.32
C MET A 16 -2.57 -1.97 -19.97
N LYS A 17 -2.79 -1.72 -21.28
CA LYS A 17 -3.95 -2.27 -21.99
C LYS A 17 -3.87 -3.78 -22.11
N LEU A 18 -2.73 -4.31 -22.55
CA LEU A 18 -2.52 -5.76 -22.65
C LEU A 18 -2.60 -6.45 -21.27
N PHE A 19 -2.11 -5.79 -20.23
CA PHE A 19 -2.22 -6.31 -18.87
C PHE A 19 -3.67 -6.48 -18.43
N GLU A 20 -4.54 -5.51 -18.71
CA GLU A 20 -5.96 -5.61 -18.36
C GLU A 20 -6.63 -6.83 -19.00
N GLU A 21 -6.34 -7.10 -20.27
CA GLU A 21 -6.86 -8.27 -20.99
C GLU A 21 -6.33 -9.59 -20.40
N LYS A 22 -4.99 -9.69 -20.18
CA LYS A 22 -4.35 -10.88 -19.61
C LYS A 22 -4.80 -11.15 -18.17
N PHE A 23 -4.90 -10.10 -17.36
CA PHE A 23 -5.37 -10.19 -15.97
C PHE A 23 -6.83 -10.68 -15.92
N TYR A 24 -7.70 -10.13 -16.77
CA TYR A 24 -9.08 -10.61 -16.89
C TYR A 24 -9.12 -12.11 -17.22
N GLN A 25 -8.36 -12.56 -18.22
CA GLN A 25 -8.29 -13.96 -18.62
C GLN A 25 -7.80 -14.87 -17.47
N SER A 26 -6.81 -14.41 -16.69
CA SER A 26 -6.27 -15.17 -15.56
C SER A 26 -7.27 -15.39 -14.41
N MET A 27 -8.29 -14.52 -14.31
CA MET A 27 -9.31 -14.58 -13.25
C MET A 27 -10.57 -15.35 -13.63
N GLN A 28 -10.72 -15.78 -14.89
CA GLN A 28 -11.91 -16.53 -15.34
C GLN A 28 -12.07 -17.85 -14.60
N SER A 29 -13.32 -18.24 -14.35
CA SER A 29 -13.67 -19.50 -13.70
C SER A 29 -14.93 -20.12 -14.32
N SER A 30 -14.99 -21.44 -14.32
CA SER A 30 -16.19 -22.19 -14.70
C SER A 30 -17.29 -22.19 -13.62
N VAL A 31 -16.99 -21.74 -12.39
CA VAL A 31 -17.96 -21.63 -11.30
C VAL A 31 -18.70 -20.30 -11.43
N PRO A 32 -20.02 -20.28 -11.70
CA PRO A 32 -20.76 -19.06 -12.05
C PRO A 32 -20.70 -17.97 -10.97
N LEU A 33 -20.76 -18.34 -9.68
CA LEU A 33 -20.65 -17.37 -8.58
C LEU A 33 -19.27 -16.73 -8.55
N LEU A 34 -18.22 -17.54 -8.72
CA LEU A 34 -16.85 -17.07 -8.71
C LEU A 34 -16.58 -16.15 -9.89
N ASP A 35 -17.05 -16.50 -11.10
CA ASP A 35 -16.92 -15.66 -12.28
C ASP A 35 -17.64 -14.32 -12.10
N LYS A 36 -18.84 -14.31 -11.54
CA LYS A 36 -19.56 -13.06 -11.22
C LYS A 36 -18.79 -12.17 -10.24
N ILE A 37 -18.17 -12.75 -9.22
CA ILE A 37 -17.40 -11.97 -8.21
C ILE A 37 -16.11 -11.44 -8.82
N THR A 38 -15.39 -12.22 -9.63
CA THR A 38 -14.17 -11.77 -10.30
C THR A 38 -14.46 -10.66 -11.32
N GLN A 39 -15.57 -10.71 -12.04
CA GLN A 39 -16.04 -9.61 -12.88
C GLN A 39 -16.33 -8.33 -12.06
N PHE A 40 -16.94 -8.47 -10.88
CA PHE A 40 -17.18 -7.35 -9.97
C PHE A 40 -15.86 -6.72 -9.49
N ILE A 41 -14.88 -7.54 -9.10
CA ILE A 41 -13.54 -7.07 -8.69
C ILE A 41 -12.89 -6.25 -9.81
N ILE A 42 -12.95 -6.74 -11.06
CA ILE A 42 -12.37 -6.06 -12.22
C ILE A 42 -13.11 -4.76 -12.51
N ALA A 43 -14.44 -4.74 -12.43
CA ALA A 43 -15.24 -3.54 -12.66
C ALA A 43 -15.00 -2.44 -11.61
N THR A 44 -14.65 -2.83 -10.37
CA THR A 44 -14.40 -1.91 -9.25
C THR A 44 -12.90 -1.64 -9.00
N LYS A 45 -12.03 -2.02 -9.97
CA LYS A 45 -10.59 -1.81 -9.89
C LYS A 45 -10.22 -0.34 -9.64
N GLY A 46 -9.13 -0.12 -8.92
CA GLY A 46 -8.62 1.22 -8.65
C GLY A 46 -7.72 1.76 -9.77
N LYS A 47 -6.81 2.64 -9.39
CA LYS A 47 -5.85 3.28 -10.31
C LYS A 47 -4.76 2.34 -10.84
N GLN A 48 -4.69 1.10 -10.38
CA GLN A 48 -3.70 0.08 -10.75
C GLN A 48 -2.24 0.54 -10.58
N MET A 49 -1.97 1.26 -9.49
CA MET A 49 -0.64 1.83 -9.22
C MET A 49 0.45 0.75 -9.10
N ARG A 50 0.09 -0.46 -8.66
CA ARG A 50 1.05 -1.58 -8.51
C ARG A 50 1.50 -2.18 -9.82
N PRO A 51 0.62 -2.56 -10.77
CA PRO A 51 1.02 -2.91 -12.12
C PRO A 51 1.86 -1.81 -12.81
N ILE A 52 1.50 -0.53 -12.64
CA ILE A 52 2.28 0.59 -13.17
C ILE A 52 3.73 0.55 -12.64
N LEU A 53 3.92 0.33 -11.32
CA LEU A 53 5.25 0.20 -10.72
C LEU A 53 6.02 -0.98 -11.30
N VAL A 54 5.39 -2.14 -11.51
CA VAL A 54 6.04 -3.32 -12.11
C VAL A 54 6.55 -2.99 -13.51
N PHE A 55 5.69 -2.42 -14.39
CA PHE A 55 6.07 -2.11 -15.77
C PHE A 55 7.11 -1.01 -15.87
N LEU A 56 6.98 0.06 -15.09
CA LEU A 56 7.98 1.13 -15.06
C LEU A 56 9.34 0.61 -14.58
N SER A 57 9.36 -0.22 -13.55
CA SER A 57 10.57 -0.82 -13.01
C SER A 57 11.23 -1.80 -13.99
N ALA A 58 10.43 -2.59 -14.73
CA ALA A 58 10.94 -3.42 -15.80
C ALA A 58 11.64 -2.60 -16.89
N ARG A 59 11.01 -1.49 -17.34
CA ARG A 59 11.60 -0.58 -18.32
C ARG A 59 12.79 0.24 -17.83
N MET A 60 12.97 0.33 -16.51
CA MET A 60 14.19 0.92 -15.91
C MET A 60 15.41 0.01 -16.04
N THR A 61 15.19 -1.30 -16.09
CA THR A 61 16.24 -2.31 -15.99
C THR A 61 16.38 -3.18 -17.24
N GLY A 62 15.46 -3.03 -18.21
CA GLY A 62 15.46 -3.79 -19.47
C GLY A 62 14.14 -3.67 -20.23
N GLU A 63 13.78 -4.73 -20.96
CA GLU A 63 12.55 -4.79 -21.73
C GLU A 63 11.42 -5.52 -21.00
N VAL A 64 10.18 -5.10 -21.26
CA VAL A 64 8.99 -5.79 -20.76
C VAL A 64 8.82 -7.14 -21.47
N SER A 65 8.65 -8.20 -20.69
CA SER A 65 8.50 -9.57 -21.17
C SER A 65 7.17 -10.19 -20.72
N GLU A 66 6.83 -11.38 -21.21
CA GLU A 66 5.68 -12.14 -20.70
C GLU A 66 5.77 -12.41 -19.19
N LYS A 67 6.99 -12.61 -18.68
CA LYS A 67 7.23 -12.75 -17.23
C LYS A 67 6.87 -11.47 -16.46
N THR A 68 7.07 -10.28 -17.06
CA THR A 68 6.65 -9.00 -16.46
C THR A 68 5.12 -8.93 -16.31
N PHE A 69 4.37 -9.35 -17.32
CA PHE A 69 2.89 -9.40 -17.24
C PHE A 69 2.42 -10.37 -16.16
N ARG A 70 3.05 -11.55 -16.06
CA ARG A 70 2.73 -12.50 -14.99
C ARG A 70 3.07 -11.92 -13.61
N GLY A 71 4.23 -11.28 -13.47
CA GLY A 71 4.63 -10.59 -12.25
C GLY A 71 3.64 -9.50 -11.82
N ALA A 72 3.19 -8.67 -12.76
CA ALA A 72 2.15 -7.67 -12.51
C ALA A 72 0.82 -8.31 -12.08
N SER A 73 0.45 -9.44 -12.69
CA SER A 73 -0.75 -10.19 -12.34
C SER A 73 -0.65 -10.81 -10.93
N LEU A 74 0.51 -11.39 -10.58
CA LEU A 74 0.79 -11.92 -9.24
C LEU A 74 0.57 -10.85 -8.17
N ILE A 75 1.18 -9.68 -8.35
CA ILE A 75 1.06 -8.55 -7.42
C ILE A 75 -0.42 -8.12 -7.26
N GLU A 76 -1.15 -8.00 -8.35
CA GLU A 76 -2.55 -7.55 -8.28
C GLU A 76 -3.48 -8.61 -7.69
N LEU A 77 -3.23 -9.91 -7.94
CA LEU A 77 -3.95 -11.00 -7.30
C LEU A 77 -3.78 -11.01 -5.79
N ILE A 78 -2.53 -10.91 -5.31
CA ILE A 78 -2.22 -10.90 -3.88
C ILE A 78 -2.81 -9.66 -3.21
N HIS A 79 -2.61 -8.50 -3.83
CA HIS A 79 -3.17 -7.27 -3.29
C HIS A 79 -4.69 -7.33 -3.19
N THR A 80 -5.35 -7.86 -4.21
CA THR A 80 -6.81 -8.00 -4.20
C THR A 80 -7.25 -9.00 -3.13
N ALA A 81 -6.54 -10.12 -2.98
CA ALA A 81 -6.81 -11.10 -1.92
C ALA A 81 -6.68 -10.46 -0.52
N ALA A 82 -5.58 -9.72 -0.28
CA ALA A 82 -5.38 -9.01 0.98
C ALA A 82 -6.51 -8.01 1.25
N LEU A 83 -6.91 -7.21 0.25
CA LEU A 83 -8.03 -6.27 0.40
C LEU A 83 -9.36 -6.94 0.73
N VAL A 84 -9.62 -8.12 0.14
CA VAL A 84 -10.85 -8.90 0.40
C VAL A 84 -10.84 -9.47 1.82
N HIS A 85 -9.70 -9.97 2.30
CA HIS A 85 -9.54 -10.44 3.67
C HIS A 85 -9.60 -9.29 4.69
N ASP A 86 -8.96 -8.15 4.41
CA ASP A 86 -9.00 -6.96 5.26
C ASP A 86 -10.44 -6.46 5.43
N ASP A 87 -11.25 -6.43 4.36
CA ASP A 87 -12.65 -6.03 4.45
C ASP A 87 -13.46 -6.91 5.40
N VAL A 88 -13.10 -8.19 5.54
CA VAL A 88 -13.71 -9.11 6.52
C VAL A 88 -13.21 -8.83 7.93
N VAL A 89 -11.90 -8.64 8.10
CA VAL A 89 -11.26 -8.37 9.40
C VAL A 89 -11.71 -7.04 9.99
N ASP A 90 -11.80 -6.01 9.15
CA ASP A 90 -12.21 -4.65 9.52
C ASP A 90 -13.74 -4.46 9.53
N GLU A 91 -14.52 -5.50 9.25
CA GLU A 91 -15.99 -5.44 9.11
C GLU A 91 -16.45 -4.32 8.15
N SER A 92 -15.66 -4.03 7.13
CA SER A 92 -15.88 -2.92 6.21
C SER A 92 -17.03 -3.21 5.25
N ALA A 93 -18.08 -2.39 5.27
CA ALA A 93 -19.21 -2.53 4.35
C ALA A 93 -18.97 -1.90 2.96
N ARG A 94 -17.97 -1.02 2.82
CA ARG A 94 -17.69 -0.30 1.58
C ARG A 94 -16.20 -0.11 1.35
N ARG A 95 -15.81 -0.24 0.06
CA ARG A 95 -14.48 0.07 -0.44
C ARG A 95 -14.58 0.89 -1.72
N ARG A 96 -13.87 2.01 -1.81
CA ARG A 96 -13.85 2.90 -3.01
C ARG A 96 -15.24 3.27 -3.54
N ASN A 97 -16.17 3.62 -2.65
CA ASN A 97 -17.57 3.95 -2.94
C ASN A 97 -18.45 2.77 -3.42
N PHE A 98 -17.91 1.56 -3.55
CA PHE A 98 -18.65 0.33 -3.82
C PHE A 98 -18.89 -0.46 -2.54
N PHE A 99 -19.87 -1.34 -2.55
CA PHE A 99 -19.99 -2.33 -1.48
C PHE A 99 -18.80 -3.30 -1.54
N SER A 100 -18.30 -3.70 -0.38
CA SER A 100 -17.27 -4.72 -0.25
C SER A 100 -17.83 -6.10 -0.58
N ILE A 101 -16.95 -7.07 -0.86
CA ILE A 101 -17.37 -8.44 -1.21
C ILE A 101 -18.11 -9.10 -0.04
N ASN A 102 -17.63 -8.91 1.19
CA ASN A 102 -18.28 -9.43 2.38
C ASN A 102 -19.68 -8.82 2.60
N ALA A 103 -19.89 -7.56 2.24
CA ALA A 103 -21.20 -6.91 2.33
C ALA A 103 -22.20 -7.45 1.28
N LEU A 104 -21.74 -7.83 0.09
CA LEU A 104 -22.60 -8.33 -0.99
C LEU A 104 -22.84 -9.84 -0.93
N TRP A 105 -21.82 -10.62 -0.55
CA TRP A 105 -21.87 -12.10 -0.62
C TRP A 105 -21.57 -12.79 0.71
N GLY A 106 -21.36 -12.03 1.78
CA GLY A 106 -21.08 -12.54 3.13
C GLY A 106 -19.61 -12.90 3.37
N ASN A 107 -19.23 -12.94 4.66
CA ASN A 107 -17.85 -13.16 5.10
C ASN A 107 -17.27 -14.51 4.62
N LYS A 108 -18.06 -15.59 4.65
CA LYS A 108 -17.60 -16.90 4.15
C LYS A 108 -17.15 -16.84 2.70
N THR A 109 -17.97 -16.21 1.84
CA THR A 109 -17.65 -16.07 0.42
C THR A 109 -16.40 -15.21 0.24
N ALA A 110 -16.28 -14.10 0.97
CA ALA A 110 -15.13 -13.22 0.90
C ALA A 110 -13.82 -13.96 1.24
N VAL A 111 -13.80 -14.74 2.33
CA VAL A 111 -12.62 -15.55 2.70
C VAL A 111 -12.26 -16.52 1.57
N LEU A 112 -13.23 -17.29 1.04
CA LEU A 112 -12.97 -18.24 -0.04
C LEU A 112 -12.49 -17.58 -1.34
N ILE A 113 -12.96 -16.36 -1.63
CA ILE A 113 -12.48 -15.58 -2.77
C ILE A 113 -11.02 -15.15 -2.57
N GLY A 114 -10.66 -14.67 -1.38
CA GLY A 114 -9.27 -14.35 -1.06
C GLY A 114 -8.35 -15.56 -1.23
N ASP A 115 -8.74 -16.72 -0.70
CA ASP A 115 -8.01 -17.99 -0.85
C ASP A 115 -7.87 -18.42 -2.32
N TYR A 116 -8.94 -18.26 -3.11
CA TYR A 116 -8.90 -18.53 -4.54
C TYR A 116 -7.90 -17.66 -5.27
N LEU A 117 -7.87 -16.33 -5.00
CA LEU A 117 -6.93 -15.41 -5.61
C LEU A 117 -5.48 -15.71 -5.23
N LEU A 118 -5.23 -16.09 -3.98
CA LEU A 118 -3.91 -16.56 -3.53
C LEU A 118 -3.51 -17.85 -4.25
N SER A 119 -4.42 -18.83 -4.37
CA SER A 119 -4.17 -20.08 -5.11
C SER A 119 -3.86 -19.81 -6.58
N LYS A 120 -4.59 -18.88 -7.22
CA LYS A 120 -4.32 -18.46 -8.61
C LYS A 120 -2.92 -17.88 -8.77
N SER A 121 -2.43 -17.11 -7.80
CA SER A 121 -1.08 -16.56 -7.83
C SER A 121 -0.01 -17.66 -7.80
N VAL A 122 -0.20 -18.67 -6.93
CA VAL A 122 0.72 -19.83 -6.86
C VAL A 122 0.71 -20.64 -8.16
N ILE A 123 -0.48 -20.92 -8.71
CA ILE A 123 -0.63 -21.67 -9.97
C ILE A 123 0.05 -20.91 -11.11
N LEU A 124 -0.22 -19.62 -11.25
CA LEU A 124 0.39 -18.79 -12.31
C LEU A 124 1.91 -18.84 -12.28
N SER A 125 2.52 -18.81 -11.09
CA SER A 125 3.98 -18.88 -10.94
C SER A 125 4.53 -20.29 -11.25
N THR A 126 3.87 -21.35 -10.74
CA THR A 126 4.36 -22.73 -10.86
C THR A 126 4.22 -23.28 -12.26
N GLU A 127 3.10 -23.02 -12.95
CA GLU A 127 2.89 -23.43 -14.34
C GLU A 127 3.93 -22.81 -15.30
N ASN A 128 4.35 -21.58 -15.01
CA ASN A 128 5.34 -20.86 -15.81
C ASN A 128 6.78 -20.99 -15.29
N LYS A 129 6.99 -21.74 -14.20
CA LYS A 129 8.30 -21.93 -13.54
C LYS A 129 8.95 -20.61 -13.10
N ASP A 130 8.15 -19.60 -12.78
CA ASP A 130 8.60 -18.29 -12.28
C ASP A 130 8.83 -18.37 -10.76
N PHE A 131 9.71 -19.28 -10.31
CA PHE A 131 9.95 -19.52 -8.89
C PHE A 131 10.58 -18.35 -8.16
N ASP A 132 11.38 -17.54 -8.86
CA ASP A 132 11.95 -16.30 -8.34
C ASP A 132 10.86 -15.25 -8.04
N LEU A 133 9.85 -15.14 -8.88
CA LEU A 133 8.69 -14.29 -8.62
C LEU A 133 7.86 -14.82 -7.45
N LEU A 134 7.69 -16.15 -7.38
CA LEU A 134 6.95 -16.81 -6.29
C LEU A 134 7.62 -16.59 -4.93
N GLU A 135 8.97 -16.66 -4.88
CA GLU A 135 9.75 -16.38 -3.67
C GLU A 135 9.51 -14.95 -3.16
N ILE A 136 9.66 -13.94 -4.05
CA ILE A 136 9.42 -12.53 -3.70
C ILE A 136 8.01 -12.33 -3.14
N VAL A 137 7.03 -12.90 -3.80
CA VAL A 137 5.62 -12.79 -3.46
C VAL A 137 5.31 -13.47 -2.13
N SER A 138 5.82 -14.68 -1.91
CA SER A 138 5.61 -15.43 -0.67
C SER A 138 6.21 -14.70 0.53
N GLN A 139 7.41 -14.14 0.38
CA GLN A 139 8.03 -13.32 1.42
C GLN A 139 7.20 -12.05 1.69
N THR A 140 6.67 -11.43 0.64
CA THR A 140 5.84 -10.22 0.76
C THR A 140 4.55 -10.50 1.52
N ILE A 141 3.86 -11.61 1.23
CA ILE A 141 2.64 -12.01 1.94
C ILE A 141 2.94 -12.25 3.43
N LYS A 142 4.04 -12.95 3.72
CA LYS A 142 4.49 -13.18 5.09
C LYS A 142 4.73 -11.84 5.81
N ASP A 143 5.51 -10.95 5.21
CA ASP A 143 5.85 -9.65 5.81
C ASP A 143 4.56 -8.82 6.07
N MET A 144 3.64 -8.78 5.10
CA MET A 144 2.37 -8.05 5.27
C MET A 144 1.54 -8.60 6.43
N SER A 145 1.42 -9.94 6.54
CA SER A 145 0.67 -10.60 7.61
C SER A 145 1.31 -10.38 8.98
N GLU A 146 2.63 -10.49 9.09
CA GLU A 146 3.36 -10.22 10.32
C GLU A 146 3.22 -8.74 10.75
N GLY A 147 3.30 -7.81 9.78
CA GLY A 147 3.11 -6.38 10.02
C GLY A 147 1.70 -6.05 10.53
N GLU A 148 0.67 -6.66 9.96
CA GLU A 148 -0.72 -6.50 10.40
C GLU A 148 -0.93 -7.04 11.83
N LEU A 149 -0.46 -8.26 12.11
CA LEU A 149 -0.55 -8.85 13.44
C LEU A 149 0.21 -8.03 14.49
N LEU A 150 1.40 -7.52 14.15
CA LEU A 150 2.17 -6.64 15.04
C LEU A 150 1.41 -5.34 15.29
N GLN A 151 0.80 -4.74 14.28
CA GLN A 151 -0.02 -3.54 14.44
C GLN A 151 -1.22 -3.80 15.37
N LEU A 152 -1.93 -4.91 15.19
CA LEU A 152 -3.06 -5.30 16.04
C LEU A 152 -2.63 -5.53 17.52
N GLU A 153 -1.50 -6.20 17.72
CA GLU A 153 -0.94 -6.41 19.06
C GLU A 153 -0.62 -5.08 19.75
N LYS A 154 0.07 -4.19 19.03
CA LYS A 154 0.50 -2.88 19.55
C LYS A 154 -0.66 -1.92 19.76
N ALA A 155 -1.68 -1.95 18.91
CA ALA A 155 -2.91 -1.17 19.10
C ALA A 155 -3.63 -1.57 20.42
N ARG A 156 -3.65 -2.87 20.75
CA ARG A 156 -4.24 -3.35 22.01
C ARG A 156 -3.44 -2.93 23.25
N LYS A 157 -2.11 -2.97 23.18
CA LYS A 157 -1.21 -2.65 24.29
C LYS A 157 -0.95 -1.16 24.44
N LEU A 158 -1.08 -0.40 23.37
CA LEU A 158 -0.73 1.03 23.25
C LEU A 158 0.73 1.31 23.66
N ASP A 159 1.64 0.38 23.38
CA ASP A 159 3.07 0.43 23.77
C ASP A 159 4.00 0.58 22.55
N ILE A 160 3.49 1.18 21.48
CA ILE A 160 4.25 1.34 20.24
C ILE A 160 5.37 2.37 20.39
N THR A 161 6.57 1.98 19.99
CA THR A 161 7.71 2.89 19.82
C THR A 161 7.85 3.31 18.36
N GLU A 162 8.66 4.33 18.11
CA GLU A 162 8.93 4.81 16.76
C GLU A 162 9.57 3.72 15.87
N ASP A 163 10.50 2.92 16.42
CA ASP A 163 11.13 1.81 15.69
C ASP A 163 10.10 0.72 15.32
N VAL A 164 9.19 0.40 16.23
CA VAL A 164 8.10 -0.55 15.95
C VAL A 164 7.14 -0.01 14.92
N TYR A 165 6.84 1.30 14.95
CA TYR A 165 6.05 1.93 13.90
C TYR A 165 6.71 1.78 12.52
N TYR A 166 8.02 2.06 12.40
CA TYR A 166 8.72 1.86 11.13
C TYR A 166 8.74 0.40 10.69
N GLN A 167 8.86 -0.54 11.62
CA GLN A 167 8.75 -1.96 11.30
C GLN A 167 7.38 -2.29 10.73
N ILE A 168 6.30 -1.85 11.37
CA ILE A 168 4.92 -2.09 10.92
C ILE A 168 4.70 -1.55 9.51
N ILE A 169 4.99 -0.27 9.25
CA ILE A 169 4.73 0.32 7.94
C ILE A 169 5.63 -0.24 6.84
N ARG A 170 6.85 -0.66 7.18
CA ARG A 170 7.75 -1.36 6.27
C ARG A 170 7.19 -2.71 5.86
N GLN A 171 6.73 -3.52 6.83
CA GLN A 171 6.19 -4.85 6.59
C GLN A 171 4.82 -4.80 5.91
N LYS A 172 3.88 -4.01 6.44
CA LYS A 172 2.49 -3.96 5.98
C LYS A 172 2.33 -3.30 4.60
N THR A 173 3.06 -2.20 4.36
CA THR A 173 2.82 -1.35 3.17
C THR A 173 4.02 -1.31 2.23
N ALA A 174 5.22 -1.00 2.73
CA ALA A 174 6.38 -0.79 1.87
C ALA A 174 6.88 -2.10 1.24
N SER A 175 6.69 -3.25 1.88
CA SER A 175 7.06 -4.56 1.34
C SER A 175 6.40 -4.84 -0.02
N LEU A 176 5.11 -4.56 -0.16
CA LEU A 176 4.38 -4.79 -1.40
C LEU A 176 4.79 -3.81 -2.50
N ILE A 177 5.06 -2.55 -2.17
CA ILE A 177 5.56 -1.55 -3.13
C ILE A 177 6.97 -1.93 -3.59
N SER A 178 7.80 -2.41 -2.68
CA SER A 178 9.13 -2.95 -2.97
C SER A 178 9.06 -4.17 -3.88
N ALA A 179 8.16 -5.10 -3.60
CA ALA A 179 7.95 -6.29 -4.44
C ALA A 179 7.55 -5.92 -5.87
N CYS A 180 6.70 -4.89 -6.07
CA CYS A 180 6.37 -4.39 -7.40
C CYS A 180 7.64 -3.99 -8.18
N CYS A 181 8.50 -3.19 -7.55
CA CYS A 181 9.71 -2.69 -8.17
C CYS A 181 10.74 -3.82 -8.41
N GLN A 182 10.90 -4.71 -7.43
CA GLN A 182 11.80 -5.86 -7.52
C GLN A 182 11.36 -6.83 -8.62
N ILE A 183 10.08 -7.17 -8.69
CA ILE A 183 9.49 -8.06 -9.71
C ILE A 183 9.67 -7.47 -11.11
N GLY A 184 9.50 -6.17 -11.27
CA GLY A 184 9.78 -5.51 -12.54
C GLY A 184 11.21 -5.78 -13.03
N ALA A 185 12.20 -5.59 -12.15
CA ALA A 185 13.62 -5.83 -12.49
C ALA A 185 13.95 -7.31 -12.68
N VAL A 186 13.43 -8.20 -11.83
CA VAL A 186 13.65 -9.66 -11.95
C VAL A 186 13.05 -10.22 -13.24
N SER A 187 11.92 -9.68 -13.68
CA SER A 187 11.17 -10.20 -14.83
C SER A 187 11.91 -10.08 -16.17
N ASN A 188 12.91 -9.23 -16.27
CA ASN A 188 13.78 -9.09 -17.45
C ASN A 188 15.22 -9.57 -17.23
N ASN A 189 15.46 -10.37 -16.16
CA ASN A 189 16.77 -10.91 -15.80
C ASN A 189 17.86 -9.82 -15.61
N ALA A 190 17.49 -8.70 -14.99
CA ALA A 190 18.42 -7.63 -14.68
C ALA A 190 19.54 -8.12 -13.75
N GLU A 191 20.67 -7.42 -13.75
CA GLU A 191 21.74 -7.68 -12.79
C GLU A 191 21.25 -7.52 -11.34
N ASN A 192 21.78 -8.35 -10.44
CA ASN A 192 21.34 -8.36 -9.03
C ASN A 192 21.50 -7.00 -8.36
N SER A 193 22.52 -6.23 -8.74
CA SER A 193 22.71 -4.85 -8.26
C SER A 193 21.54 -3.93 -8.60
N LEU A 194 20.99 -4.03 -9.81
CA LEU A 194 19.84 -3.25 -10.27
C LEU A 194 18.54 -3.74 -9.61
N ILE A 195 18.40 -5.06 -9.45
CA ILE A 195 17.26 -5.65 -8.71
C ILE A 195 17.21 -5.11 -7.28
N MET A 196 18.35 -5.10 -6.57
CA MET A 196 18.41 -4.58 -5.21
C MET A 196 18.14 -3.08 -5.13
N LYS A 197 18.65 -2.28 -6.08
CA LYS A 197 18.33 -0.86 -6.16
C LYS A 197 16.82 -0.61 -6.35
N MET A 198 16.18 -1.35 -7.24
CA MET A 198 14.73 -1.23 -7.44
C MET A 198 13.93 -1.67 -6.22
N LYS A 199 14.38 -2.74 -5.53
CA LYS A 199 13.82 -3.16 -4.24
C LYS A 199 13.89 -2.04 -3.20
N ASP A 200 15.05 -1.42 -3.01
CA ASP A 200 15.27 -0.36 -2.02
C ASP A 200 14.50 0.92 -2.39
N PHE A 201 14.45 1.29 -3.68
CA PHE A 201 13.58 2.35 -4.16
C PHE A 201 12.14 2.11 -3.72
N GLY A 202 11.62 0.90 -3.94
CA GLY A 202 10.25 0.53 -3.55
C GLY A 202 10.02 0.59 -2.04
N ILE A 203 11.00 0.19 -1.21
CA ILE A 203 10.93 0.33 0.26
C ILE A 203 10.81 1.82 0.63
N TYR A 204 11.70 2.67 0.15
CA TYR A 204 11.69 4.08 0.55
C TYR A 204 10.46 4.82 0.03
N ALA A 205 10.04 4.54 -1.20
CA ALA A 205 8.78 5.08 -1.75
C ALA A 205 7.56 4.63 -0.92
N GLY A 206 7.54 3.36 -0.50
CA GLY A 206 6.47 2.81 0.33
C GLY A 206 6.42 3.38 1.74
N MET A 207 7.58 3.61 2.36
CA MET A 207 7.68 4.27 3.66
C MET A 207 7.15 5.71 3.57
N ALA A 208 7.60 6.49 2.58
CA ALA A 208 7.11 7.84 2.37
C ALA A 208 5.59 7.88 2.09
N PHE A 209 5.09 6.92 1.30
CA PHE A 209 3.66 6.76 1.02
C PHE A 209 2.84 6.57 2.27
N GLN A 210 3.24 5.63 3.15
CA GLN A 210 2.47 5.33 4.37
C GLN A 210 2.50 6.50 5.35
N ILE A 211 3.67 7.14 5.56
CA ILE A 211 3.75 8.33 6.43
C ILE A 211 2.84 9.45 5.90
N LYS A 212 2.77 9.63 4.57
CA LYS A 212 1.82 10.57 3.96
C LYS A 212 0.37 10.21 4.24
N ASP A 213 0.00 8.94 4.13
CA ASP A 213 -1.36 8.48 4.46
C ASP A 213 -1.71 8.79 5.92
N ASP A 214 -0.81 8.50 6.84
CA ASP A 214 -0.99 8.77 8.27
C ASP A 214 -1.12 10.28 8.55
N LEU A 215 -0.32 11.12 7.88
CA LEU A 215 -0.44 12.58 7.98
C LEU A 215 -1.82 13.07 7.51
N LEU A 216 -2.35 12.46 6.45
CA LEU A 216 -3.62 12.87 5.86
C LEU A 216 -4.80 12.65 6.82
N ASP A 217 -4.72 11.71 7.76
CA ASP A 217 -5.77 11.46 8.77
C ASP A 217 -5.94 12.64 9.77
N TYR A 218 -4.96 13.55 9.88
CA TYR A 218 -5.01 14.75 10.72
C TYR A 218 -5.60 15.99 10.04
N PHE A 219 -5.83 15.94 8.73
CA PHE A 219 -6.33 17.09 7.98
C PHE A 219 -7.80 16.90 7.59
N SER A 220 -8.68 17.74 8.10
CA SER A 220 -10.06 17.80 7.61
C SER A 220 -10.11 18.72 6.40
N LYS A 221 -10.26 18.17 5.20
CA LYS A 221 -10.87 18.94 4.10
C LYS A 221 -12.27 18.38 3.86
N ASN A 222 -13.25 19.24 3.92
CA ASN A 222 -14.68 18.97 3.67
C ASN A 222 -15.00 18.45 2.25
N ILE A 223 -14.04 17.90 1.53
CA ILE A 223 -14.19 17.61 0.10
C ILE A 223 -14.66 16.17 -0.18
N VAL A 224 -14.57 15.22 0.75
CA VAL A 224 -14.94 13.81 0.47
C VAL A 224 -15.57 13.08 1.67
N GLY A 225 -16.23 13.76 2.59
CA GLY A 225 -17.06 13.05 3.59
C GLY A 225 -16.36 11.99 4.47
N LYS A 226 -15.02 11.88 4.46
CA LYS A 226 -14.31 10.99 5.37
C LYS A 226 -14.15 11.62 6.74
N PRO A 227 -14.52 10.92 7.80
CA PRO A 227 -14.29 11.42 9.17
C PRO A 227 -12.77 11.50 9.42
N VAL A 228 -12.33 12.56 10.08
CA VAL A 228 -10.93 12.78 10.51
C VAL A 228 -10.64 11.93 11.75
N GLY A 229 -9.39 11.50 11.92
CA GLY A 229 -8.97 10.75 13.10
C GLY A 229 -9.49 9.32 13.12
N ILE A 230 -9.55 8.66 11.97
CA ILE A 230 -9.91 7.23 11.88
C ILE A 230 -8.87 6.40 12.61
N ASP A 231 -7.58 6.65 12.39
CA ASP A 231 -6.49 5.94 13.05
C ASP A 231 -6.56 6.08 14.58
N ILE A 232 -6.92 7.27 15.08
CA ILE A 232 -7.13 7.49 16.52
C ILE A 232 -8.29 6.65 17.03
N LYS A 233 -9.41 6.58 16.28
CA LYS A 233 -10.58 5.77 16.65
C LYS A 233 -10.29 4.27 16.69
N GLU A 234 -9.39 3.82 15.86
CA GLU A 234 -8.92 2.45 15.77
C GLU A 234 -7.73 2.17 16.70
N GLN A 235 -7.33 3.15 17.53
CA GLN A 235 -6.18 3.06 18.45
C GLN A 235 -4.85 2.80 17.72
N LYS A 236 -4.76 3.12 16.45
CA LYS A 236 -3.51 3.10 15.67
C LYS A 236 -2.70 4.33 16.05
N MET A 237 -1.53 4.10 16.63
CA MET A 237 -0.60 5.17 16.98
C MET A 237 0.33 5.43 15.80
N THR A 238 0.06 6.51 15.07
CA THR A 238 0.85 6.93 13.91
C THR A 238 2.01 7.84 14.31
N LEU A 239 2.98 8.04 13.43
CA LEU A 239 4.22 8.77 13.71
C LEU A 239 4.00 10.17 14.35
N PRO A 240 3.07 11.00 13.85
CA PRO A 240 2.78 12.29 14.48
C PRO A 240 2.40 12.18 15.95
N LEU A 241 1.56 11.19 16.28
CA LEU A 241 1.08 10.95 17.64
C LEU A 241 2.18 10.39 18.54
N ILE A 242 2.96 9.44 18.05
CA ILE A 242 4.10 8.85 18.78
C ILE A 242 5.09 9.95 19.19
N TYR A 243 5.48 10.81 18.24
CA TYR A 243 6.38 11.93 18.51
C TYR A 243 5.80 12.91 19.54
N SER A 244 4.54 13.28 19.38
CA SER A 244 3.84 14.22 20.28
C SER A 244 3.77 13.71 21.71
N LEU A 245 3.48 12.42 21.89
CA LEU A 245 3.46 11.80 23.22
C LEU A 245 4.86 11.64 23.82
N LYS A 246 5.88 11.40 23.01
CA LYS A 246 7.27 11.27 23.44
C LYS A 246 7.83 12.59 23.98
N THR A 247 7.46 13.70 23.37
CA THR A 247 7.92 15.06 23.73
C THR A 247 7.07 15.75 24.79
N ALA A 248 5.88 15.21 25.09
CA ALA A 248 4.95 15.77 26.06
C ALA A 248 5.44 15.67 27.52
N SER A 249 4.92 16.58 28.39
CA SER A 249 5.06 16.42 29.84
C SER A 249 4.45 15.11 30.31
N GLU A 250 4.91 14.58 31.44
CA GLU A 250 4.35 13.33 31.99
C GLU A 250 2.84 13.45 32.28
N LYS A 251 2.38 14.64 32.71
CA LYS A 251 0.96 14.94 32.94
C LYS A 251 0.16 14.89 31.64
N ASP A 252 0.63 15.58 30.61
CA ASP A 252 -0.06 15.62 29.31
C ASP A 252 -0.03 14.25 28.63
N ARG A 253 1.09 13.54 28.69
CA ARG A 253 1.21 12.20 28.16
C ARG A 253 0.18 11.25 28.79
N LYS A 254 0.04 11.23 30.12
CA LYS A 254 -0.98 10.43 30.81
C LYS A 254 -2.40 10.83 30.40
N TYR A 255 -2.65 12.12 30.27
CA TYR A 255 -3.96 12.64 29.86
C TYR A 255 -4.35 12.22 28.43
N TYR A 256 -3.48 12.46 27.46
CA TYR A 256 -3.75 12.10 26.06
C TYR A 256 -3.76 10.60 25.84
N PHE A 257 -2.95 9.86 26.55
CA PHE A 257 -2.98 8.39 26.55
C PHE A 257 -4.33 7.84 27.04
N ASN A 258 -4.91 8.46 28.07
CA ASN A 258 -6.26 8.12 28.51
C ASN A 258 -7.34 8.40 27.44
N ILE A 259 -7.17 9.46 26.64
CA ILE A 259 -8.08 9.74 25.51
C ILE A 259 -8.01 8.61 24.49
N ILE A 260 -6.81 8.20 24.08
CA ILE A 260 -6.61 7.10 23.12
C ILE A 260 -7.23 5.81 23.63
N LYS A 261 -7.02 5.50 24.90
CA LYS A 261 -7.47 4.24 25.50
C LYS A 261 -8.98 4.17 25.73
N ASN A 262 -9.59 5.24 26.25
CA ASN A 262 -10.93 5.19 26.81
C ASN A 262 -11.91 6.14 26.11
N HIS A 263 -11.45 7.10 25.31
CA HIS A 263 -12.29 8.16 24.72
C HIS A 263 -12.02 8.38 23.22
N ASN A 264 -11.37 7.42 22.55
CA ASN A 264 -10.99 7.46 21.13
C ASN A 264 -12.18 7.57 20.16
N LYS A 265 -13.40 7.23 20.60
CA LYS A 265 -14.64 7.35 19.79
C LYS A 265 -15.42 8.63 20.08
N THR A 266 -15.00 9.45 21.06
CA THR A 266 -15.68 10.69 21.43
C THR A 266 -15.20 11.85 20.56
N PRO A 267 -16.02 12.44 19.65
CA PRO A 267 -15.57 13.41 18.64
C PRO A 267 -14.80 14.60 19.23
N LYS A 268 -15.27 15.14 20.37
CA LYS A 268 -14.63 16.26 21.07
C LYS A 268 -13.21 15.89 21.55
N ARG A 269 -13.01 14.65 22.06
CA ARG A 269 -11.71 14.17 22.55
C ARG A 269 -10.74 13.85 21.42
N VAL A 270 -11.26 13.28 20.33
CA VAL A 270 -10.46 13.07 19.11
C VAL A 270 -9.97 14.40 18.56
N LYS A 271 -10.83 15.42 18.48
CA LYS A 271 -10.42 16.75 18.04
C LYS A 271 -9.35 17.36 18.96
N GLU A 272 -9.53 17.25 20.28
CA GLU A 272 -8.55 17.72 21.26
C GLU A 272 -7.17 17.05 21.10
N LEU A 273 -7.16 15.75 20.83
CA LEU A 273 -5.93 15.01 20.55
C LEU A 273 -5.26 15.46 19.24
N ILE A 274 -6.05 15.68 18.18
CA ILE A 274 -5.56 16.22 16.91
C ILE A 274 -4.95 17.59 17.10
N ASP A 275 -5.62 18.48 17.85
CA ASP A 275 -5.12 19.83 18.14
C ASP A 275 -3.82 19.79 18.97
N PHE A 276 -3.70 18.82 19.89
CA PHE A 276 -2.45 18.58 20.61
C PHE A 276 -1.32 18.15 19.67
N VAL A 277 -1.54 17.18 18.78
CA VAL A 277 -0.54 16.71 17.81
C VAL A 277 -0.06 17.84 16.91
N LYS A 278 -0.98 18.70 16.44
CA LYS A 278 -0.65 19.89 15.65
C LYS A 278 0.23 20.88 16.41
N LYS A 279 -0.07 21.14 17.68
CA LYS A 279 0.66 22.12 18.51
C LYS A 279 2.03 21.61 18.97
N SER A 280 2.20 20.32 19.14
CA SER A 280 3.43 19.70 19.61
C SER A 280 4.51 19.51 18.53
N GLY A 281 4.23 19.88 17.27
CA GLY A 281 5.14 19.70 16.15
C GLY A 281 5.20 18.26 15.60
N GLY A 282 4.24 17.41 15.99
CA GLY A 282 4.18 16.02 15.53
C GLY A 282 3.99 15.88 14.02
N LEU A 283 3.21 16.79 13.41
CA LEU A 283 3.00 16.80 11.96
C LEU A 283 4.28 17.21 11.24
N ASP A 284 4.94 18.29 11.67
CA ASP A 284 6.18 18.78 11.05
C ASP A 284 7.29 17.73 11.14
N TYR A 285 7.36 17.01 12.27
CA TYR A 285 8.30 15.90 12.43
C TYR A 285 8.05 14.80 11.41
N ALA A 286 6.81 14.33 11.30
CA ALA A 286 6.45 13.25 10.38
C ALA A 286 6.64 13.69 8.91
N GLU A 287 6.36 14.94 8.56
CA GLU A 287 6.61 15.49 7.23
C GLU A 287 8.10 15.45 6.87
N LYS A 288 8.99 15.87 7.78
CA LYS A 288 10.44 15.76 7.58
C LYS A 288 10.93 14.32 7.37
N ILE A 289 10.38 13.38 8.14
CA ILE A 289 10.74 11.97 7.98
C ILE A 289 10.25 11.44 6.63
N MET A 290 9.03 11.79 6.21
CA MET A 290 8.48 11.46 4.90
C MET A 290 9.38 11.98 3.77
N GLU A 291 9.78 13.25 3.84
CA GLU A 291 10.70 13.88 2.88
C GLU A 291 12.06 13.18 2.83
N ASN A 292 12.61 12.76 3.98
CA ASN A 292 13.85 11.99 4.03
C ASN A 292 13.73 10.65 3.27
N TYR A 293 12.62 9.94 3.41
CA TYR A 293 12.38 8.71 2.65
C TYR A 293 12.18 9.00 1.16
N GLN A 294 11.50 10.11 0.81
CA GLN A 294 11.40 10.56 -0.58
C GLN A 294 12.77 10.82 -1.20
N HIS A 295 13.65 11.57 -0.51
CA HIS A 295 14.99 11.85 -0.98
C HIS A 295 15.80 10.57 -1.20
N LYS A 296 15.77 9.61 -0.25
CA LYS A 296 16.44 8.32 -0.42
C LYS A 296 15.94 7.56 -1.66
N ALA A 297 14.64 7.60 -1.93
CA ALA A 297 14.09 7.00 -3.15
C ALA A 297 14.57 7.72 -4.42
N LEU A 298 14.61 9.05 -4.41
CA LEU A 298 15.13 9.86 -5.53
C LEU A 298 16.63 9.65 -5.76
N ASP A 299 17.41 9.51 -4.71
CA ASP A 299 18.86 9.23 -4.79
C ASP A 299 19.11 7.92 -5.52
N ILE A 300 18.37 6.85 -5.19
CA ILE A 300 18.45 5.58 -5.92
C ILE A 300 18.10 5.77 -7.40
N LEU A 301 17.02 6.49 -7.72
CA LEU A 301 16.65 6.74 -9.10
C LEU A 301 17.70 7.55 -9.85
N SER A 302 18.47 8.41 -9.15
CA SER A 302 19.52 9.21 -9.78
C SER A 302 20.63 8.36 -10.40
N GLU A 303 20.87 7.15 -9.85
CA GLU A 303 21.88 6.22 -10.32
C GLU A 303 21.51 5.49 -11.62
N PHE A 304 20.26 5.57 -12.05
CA PHE A 304 19.81 4.99 -13.31
C PHE A 304 19.92 5.98 -14.47
N PRO A 305 20.10 5.51 -15.72
CA PRO A 305 20.08 6.36 -16.90
C PRO A 305 18.77 7.12 -17.05
N ASP A 306 18.82 8.31 -17.63
CA ASP A 306 17.62 9.09 -17.90
C ASP A 306 16.80 8.46 -19.02
N ASN A 307 15.53 8.19 -18.73
CA ASN A 307 14.52 7.73 -19.67
C ASN A 307 13.11 8.13 -19.22
N GLU A 308 12.10 7.87 -20.05
CA GLU A 308 10.71 8.23 -19.76
C GLU A 308 10.15 7.48 -18.52
N SER A 309 10.59 6.24 -18.26
CA SER A 309 10.17 5.47 -17.09
C SER A 309 10.72 6.06 -15.79
N LYS A 310 11.98 6.54 -15.79
CA LYS A 310 12.55 7.27 -14.64
C LYS A 310 11.76 8.55 -14.34
N LYS A 311 11.39 9.31 -15.38
CA LYS A 311 10.54 10.50 -15.21
C LYS A 311 9.18 10.13 -14.61
N SER A 312 8.57 9.06 -15.10
CA SER A 312 7.28 8.57 -14.60
C SER A 312 7.36 8.09 -13.16
N LEU A 313 8.43 7.39 -12.75
CA LEU A 313 8.64 6.98 -11.36
C LEU A 313 8.82 8.19 -10.42
N LYS A 314 9.59 9.20 -10.84
CA LYS A 314 9.72 10.47 -10.09
C LYS A 314 8.37 11.17 -9.96
N LEU A 315 7.64 11.30 -11.07
CA LEU A 315 6.31 11.92 -11.08
C LEU A 315 5.31 11.15 -10.21
N MET A 316 5.39 9.82 -10.19
CA MET A 316 4.56 8.96 -9.36
C MET A 316 4.86 9.15 -7.87
N LEU A 317 6.14 9.23 -7.49
CA LEU A 317 6.56 9.52 -6.12
C LEU A 317 6.06 10.89 -5.67
N ASP A 318 6.25 11.92 -6.49
CA ASP A 318 5.74 13.26 -6.24
C ASP A 318 4.21 13.31 -6.14
N TYR A 319 3.52 12.61 -7.06
CA TYR A 319 2.05 12.53 -7.04
C TYR A 319 1.51 11.96 -5.74
N VAL A 320 2.17 10.92 -5.22
CA VAL A 320 1.79 10.28 -3.97
C VAL A 320 2.00 11.19 -2.77
N ILE A 321 3.13 11.90 -2.73
CA ILE A 321 3.54 12.73 -1.59
C ILE A 321 2.85 14.09 -1.60
N LYS A 322 2.71 14.71 -2.79
CA LYS A 322 2.08 16.03 -2.94
C LYS A 322 0.55 15.95 -3.05
N ARG A 323 -0.04 14.75 -3.01
CA ARG A 323 -1.51 14.64 -3.06
C ARG A 323 -2.11 15.42 -1.89
N GLU A 324 -2.96 16.36 -2.26
CA GLU A 324 -3.93 16.99 -1.38
C GLU A 324 -5.29 16.29 -1.59
N PHE A 325 -6.17 16.33 -0.61
CA PHE A 325 -7.53 15.77 -0.70
C PHE A 325 -8.39 16.49 -1.71
#